data_02af5e7c0a826028e4f488d9f2bf4c65
#
_entry.id   02af5e7c0a826028e4f488d9f2bf4c65
#
_cell.length_a   1.000
_cell.length_b   1.000
_cell.length_c   1.000
_cell.angle_alpha   90.00
_cell.angle_beta   90.00
_cell.angle_gamma   90.00
#
_symmetry.space_group_name_H-M   'P 1'
#
loop_
_entity.id
_entity.type
_entity.pdbx_description
1 polymer ?
#
loop_
_entity_poly.entity_id
_entity_poly.type
_entity_poly.pdbx_seq_one_letter_code
_entity_poly.pdbx_strand_id
1 'polypeptide(L)'
;MIDVLFEQRVVQNTGLAAECMWQAVQEAYEAKGRAEGVPLPLIFVVLPLTFHRRTAQALASKTQPGAFYKALAEDREIIVGLQERMEAMADRTFHGLSIAFATGLLRVDSDHQRQLIPVRKTRPIAHVTEEVKTILAAAKRVGHALAEMSTVQLAIHLNIRF
;
A
#
# COMPACT_ATOMS: atom_id res chain seq x y z
N MET A 1 -21.88 -2.13 -12.42
CA MET A 1 -22.14 -3.47 -11.80
C MET A 1 -20.87 -4.32 -11.68
N ILE A 2 -19.98 -4.32 -12.67
CA ILE A 2 -18.72 -5.07 -12.64
C ILE A 2 -17.75 -4.55 -11.57
N ASP A 3 -17.73 -3.25 -11.31
CA ASP A 3 -16.82 -2.63 -10.33
C ASP A 3 -17.17 -2.97 -8.87
N VAL A 4 -18.44 -3.06 -8.54
CA VAL A 4 -18.87 -3.40 -7.17
C VAL A 4 -18.49 -4.83 -6.80
N LEU A 5 -18.59 -5.77 -7.74
CA LEU A 5 -18.20 -7.17 -7.51
C LEU A 5 -16.69 -7.35 -7.44
N PHE A 6 -15.93 -6.51 -8.14
CA PHE A 6 -14.49 -6.49 -8.06
C PHE A 6 -14.04 -5.99 -6.68
N GLU A 7 -14.53 -4.82 -6.28
CA GLU A 7 -14.21 -4.24 -4.99
C GLU A 7 -14.62 -5.14 -3.83
N GLN A 8 -15.77 -5.80 -3.89
CA GLN A 8 -16.18 -6.78 -2.88
C GLN A 8 -15.21 -7.95 -2.77
N ARG A 9 -14.79 -8.55 -3.89
CA ARG A 9 -13.85 -9.70 -3.87
C ARG A 9 -12.47 -9.33 -3.35
N VAL A 10 -11.95 -8.19 -3.77
CA VAL A 10 -10.64 -7.69 -3.36
C VAL A 10 -10.68 -7.25 -1.90
N VAL A 11 -11.70 -6.52 -1.52
CA VAL A 11 -11.89 -6.01 -0.16
C VAL A 11 -12.11 -7.14 0.84
N GLN A 12 -12.68 -8.27 0.46
CA GLN A 12 -12.88 -9.42 1.34
C GLN A 12 -11.63 -10.31 1.49
N ASN A 13 -10.60 -10.12 0.67
CA ASN A 13 -9.40 -10.94 0.71
C ASN A 13 -8.36 -10.37 1.67
N THR A 14 -8.41 -10.78 2.94
CA THR A 14 -7.47 -10.37 3.98
C THR A 14 -6.03 -10.85 3.73
N GLY A 15 -5.86 -11.98 3.06
CA GLY A 15 -4.54 -12.45 2.64
C GLY A 15 -3.90 -11.52 1.61
N LEU A 16 -4.68 -11.07 0.63
CA LEU A 16 -4.21 -10.07 -0.35
C LEU A 16 -3.89 -8.73 0.31
N ALA A 17 -4.67 -8.32 1.31
CA ALA A 17 -4.37 -7.11 2.09
C ALA A 17 -3.00 -7.21 2.78
N ALA A 18 -2.69 -8.33 3.42
CA ALA A 18 -1.38 -8.59 4.03
C ALA A 18 -0.25 -8.54 2.99
N GLU A 19 -0.43 -9.14 1.82
CA GLU A 19 0.53 -9.12 0.72
C GLU A 19 0.80 -7.70 0.19
N CYS A 20 -0.26 -6.90 0.01
CA CYS A 20 -0.12 -5.51 -0.45
C CYS A 20 0.68 -4.67 0.53
N MET A 21 0.39 -4.79 1.82
CA MET A 21 1.10 -4.06 2.84
C MET A 21 2.56 -4.52 2.94
N TRP A 22 2.81 -5.82 2.90
CA TRP A 22 4.17 -6.35 2.83
C TRP A 22 4.92 -5.83 1.60
N GLN A 23 4.31 -5.85 0.42
CA GLN A 23 4.92 -5.35 -0.81
C GLN A 23 5.31 -3.88 -0.71
N ALA A 24 4.41 -3.04 -0.17
CA ALA A 24 4.68 -1.61 0.03
C ALA A 24 5.82 -1.38 1.04
N VAL A 25 5.81 -2.09 2.18
CA VAL A 25 6.85 -1.99 3.19
C VAL A 25 8.18 -2.49 2.67
N GLN A 26 8.19 -3.61 1.94
CA GLN A 26 9.40 -4.18 1.33
C GLN A 26 10.06 -3.19 0.36
N GLU A 27 9.29 -2.60 -0.54
CA GLU A 27 9.79 -1.61 -1.49
C GLU A 27 10.32 -0.34 -0.80
N ALA A 28 9.60 0.16 0.20
CA ALA A 28 10.04 1.31 0.97
C ALA A 28 11.35 1.03 1.71
N TYR A 29 11.45 -0.15 2.32
CA TYR A 29 12.63 -0.58 3.07
C TYR A 29 13.86 -0.71 2.16
N GLU A 30 13.71 -1.35 1.00
CA GLU A 30 14.79 -1.46 0.01
C GLU A 30 15.20 -0.09 -0.53
N ALA A 31 14.23 0.79 -0.84
CA ALA A 31 14.51 2.13 -1.34
C ALA A 31 15.28 3.01 -0.33
N LYS A 32 15.12 2.75 0.96
CA LYS A 32 15.89 3.39 2.05
C LYS A 32 17.19 2.67 2.42
N GLY A 33 17.66 1.77 1.58
CA GLY A 33 18.90 1.00 1.82
C GLY A 33 18.82 0.09 3.05
N ARG A 34 17.62 -0.35 3.43
CA ARG A 34 17.31 -1.19 4.60
C ARG A 34 17.65 -0.55 5.95
N ALA A 35 17.76 0.76 6.00
CA ALA A 35 18.10 1.49 7.21
C ALA A 35 16.88 1.83 8.07
N GLU A 36 15.75 2.09 7.42
CA GLU A 36 14.52 2.54 8.07
C GLU A 36 13.30 1.81 7.52
N GLY A 37 12.38 1.46 8.41
CA GLY A 37 11.08 0.91 8.06
C GLY A 37 10.05 1.98 7.69
N VAL A 38 8.80 1.56 7.66
CA VAL A 38 7.64 2.43 7.39
C VAL A 38 6.96 2.77 8.73
N PRO A 39 6.78 4.05 9.07
CA PRO A 39 5.98 4.45 10.23
C PRO A 39 4.58 3.84 10.17
N LEU A 40 4.12 3.27 11.28
CA LEU A 40 2.84 2.55 11.34
C LEU A 40 1.65 3.34 10.76
N PRO A 41 1.48 4.65 11.04
CA PRO A 41 0.35 5.38 10.45
C PRO A 41 0.32 5.39 8.93
N LEU A 42 1.47 5.36 8.27
CA LEU A 42 1.56 5.43 6.81
C LEU A 42 1.02 4.17 6.12
N ILE A 43 0.93 3.04 6.82
CA ILE A 43 0.40 1.81 6.22
C ILE A 43 -1.09 1.92 5.86
N PHE A 44 -1.82 2.83 6.52
CA PHE A 44 -3.25 3.03 6.30
C PHE A 44 -3.61 3.63 4.95
N VAL A 45 -2.64 4.14 4.19
CA VAL A 45 -2.88 4.61 2.81
C VAL A 45 -2.78 3.48 1.77
N VAL A 46 -2.14 2.37 2.12
CA VAL A 46 -1.83 1.31 1.14
C VAL A 46 -3.09 0.69 0.56
N LEU A 47 -3.97 0.16 1.39
CA LEU A 47 -5.20 -0.50 0.90
C LEU A 47 -6.15 0.47 0.20
N PRO A 48 -6.45 1.67 0.73
CA PRO A 48 -7.31 2.63 0.05
C PRO A 48 -6.83 3.03 -1.35
N LEU A 49 -5.53 3.04 -1.58
CA LEU A 49 -4.95 3.32 -2.89
C LEU A 49 -4.92 2.10 -3.80
N THR A 50 -4.58 0.92 -3.27
CA THR A 50 -4.37 -0.29 -4.08
C THR A 50 -5.65 -1.08 -4.36
N PHE A 51 -6.63 -1.02 -3.46
CA PHE A 51 -7.91 -1.73 -3.60
C PHE A 51 -8.98 -0.91 -4.33
N HIS A 52 -8.67 0.32 -4.70
CA HIS A 52 -9.49 1.12 -5.58
C HIS A 52 -9.01 0.94 -7.03
N ARG A 53 -9.83 0.29 -7.86
CA ARG A 53 -9.45 -0.18 -9.20
C ARG A 53 -8.80 0.90 -10.07
N ARG A 54 -9.43 2.05 -10.19
CA ARG A 54 -8.92 3.17 -11.00
C ARG A 54 -7.55 3.64 -10.51
N THR A 55 -7.41 3.80 -9.20
CA THR A 55 -6.14 4.21 -8.57
C THR A 55 -5.06 3.15 -8.80
N ALA A 56 -5.37 1.88 -8.56
CA ALA A 56 -4.43 0.78 -8.78
C ALA A 56 -3.93 0.72 -10.23
N GLN A 57 -4.83 0.86 -11.20
CA GLN A 57 -4.46 0.90 -12.62
C GLN A 57 -3.59 2.12 -12.96
N ALA A 58 -3.92 3.29 -12.46
CA ALA A 58 -3.14 4.52 -12.68
C ALA A 58 -1.73 4.38 -12.10
N LEU A 59 -1.59 3.85 -10.89
CA LEU A 59 -0.29 3.63 -10.24
C LEU A 59 0.51 2.52 -10.92
N ALA A 60 -0.10 1.39 -11.23
CA ALA A 60 0.56 0.24 -11.83
C ALA A 60 1.09 0.52 -13.25
N SER A 61 0.43 1.40 -14.00
CA SER A 61 0.83 1.77 -15.36
C SER A 61 2.14 2.58 -15.44
N LYS A 62 2.58 3.14 -14.33
CA LYS A 62 3.77 3.99 -14.24
C LYS A 62 4.96 3.20 -13.71
N THR A 63 6.02 3.08 -14.47
CA THR A 63 7.22 2.31 -14.07
C THR A 63 8.44 3.17 -13.78
N GLN A 64 8.39 4.45 -14.08
CA GLN A 64 9.53 5.38 -13.97
C GLN A 64 9.64 5.98 -12.55
N PRO A 65 10.83 6.49 -12.16
CA PRO A 65 10.99 7.28 -10.95
C PRO A 65 9.97 8.43 -10.88
N GLY A 66 9.42 8.68 -9.70
CA GLY A 66 8.37 9.69 -9.53
C GLY A 66 6.98 9.27 -10.04
N ALA A 67 6.78 7.98 -10.33
CA ALA A 67 5.53 7.43 -10.84
C ALA A 67 4.31 7.81 -10.01
N PHE A 68 4.44 7.82 -8.69
CA PHE A 68 3.37 8.19 -7.77
C PHE A 68 2.94 9.64 -7.94
N TYR A 69 3.89 10.57 -7.93
CA TYR A 69 3.61 12.00 -8.15
C TYR A 69 3.00 12.27 -9.51
N LYS A 70 3.50 11.58 -10.53
CA LYS A 70 2.99 11.71 -11.90
C LYS A 70 1.54 11.22 -11.99
N ALA A 71 1.22 10.11 -11.35
CA ALA A 71 -0.14 9.60 -11.30
C ALA A 71 -1.09 10.58 -10.60
N LEU A 72 -0.68 11.17 -9.48
CA LEU A 72 -1.46 12.18 -8.76
C LEU A 72 -1.67 13.46 -9.59
N ALA A 73 -0.66 13.87 -10.34
CA ALA A 73 -0.74 15.07 -11.19
C ALA A 73 -1.66 14.87 -12.40
N GLU A 74 -1.65 13.68 -12.99
CA GLU A 74 -2.45 13.32 -14.16
C GLU A 74 -3.91 12.99 -13.80
N ASP A 75 -4.14 12.39 -12.63
CA ASP A 75 -5.47 11.97 -12.18
C ASP A 75 -5.75 12.40 -10.73
N ARG A 76 -6.33 13.58 -10.59
CA ARG A 76 -6.70 14.12 -9.27
C ARG A 76 -7.81 13.33 -8.58
N GLU A 77 -8.53 12.50 -9.30
CA GLU A 77 -9.56 11.65 -8.71
C GLU A 77 -9.00 10.56 -7.80
N ILE A 78 -7.70 10.29 -7.87
CA ILE A 78 -7.02 9.39 -6.96
C ILE A 78 -7.21 9.83 -5.50
N ILE A 79 -7.12 11.14 -5.24
CA ILE A 79 -7.25 11.71 -3.89
C ILE A 79 -8.70 12.01 -3.47
N VAL A 80 -9.63 12.06 -4.43
CA VAL A 80 -11.04 12.28 -4.11
C VAL A 80 -11.61 11.10 -3.32
N GLY A 81 -12.18 11.36 -2.15
CA GLY A 81 -12.74 10.34 -1.27
C GLY A 81 -11.69 9.42 -0.62
N LEU A 82 -10.40 9.77 -0.67
CA LEU A 82 -9.35 8.93 -0.10
C LEU A 82 -9.46 8.85 1.44
N GLN A 83 -9.77 9.95 2.12
CA GLN A 83 -9.95 9.97 3.57
C GLN A 83 -11.08 9.02 3.99
N GLU A 84 -12.22 9.09 3.32
CA GLU A 84 -13.36 8.22 3.59
C GLU A 84 -13.03 6.75 3.31
N ARG A 85 -12.27 6.46 2.25
CA ARG A 85 -11.77 5.10 1.99
C ARG A 85 -10.80 4.62 3.06
N MET A 86 -9.93 5.48 3.56
CA MET A 86 -9.03 5.13 4.67
C MET A 86 -9.80 4.75 5.92
N GLU A 87 -10.80 5.53 6.29
CA GLU A 87 -11.66 5.28 7.45
C GLU A 87 -12.46 3.98 7.27
N ALA A 88 -13.07 3.78 6.10
CA ALA A 88 -13.83 2.58 5.78
C ALA A 88 -12.97 1.31 5.75
N MET A 89 -11.69 1.42 5.43
CA MET A 89 -10.77 0.29 5.31
C MET A 89 -9.85 0.11 6.53
N ALA A 90 -10.02 0.89 7.59
CA ALA A 90 -9.18 0.81 8.78
C ALA A 90 -9.18 -0.59 9.41
N ASP A 91 -10.35 -1.19 9.61
CA ASP A 91 -10.47 -2.55 10.17
C ASP A 91 -9.78 -3.60 9.29
N ARG A 92 -9.88 -3.46 7.99
CA ARG A 92 -9.19 -4.35 7.04
C ARG A 92 -7.69 -4.20 7.10
N THR A 93 -7.20 -2.98 7.26
CA THR A 93 -5.78 -2.72 7.46
C THR A 93 -5.29 -3.41 8.73
N PHE A 94 -6.02 -3.30 9.85
CA PHE A 94 -5.67 -4.01 11.07
C PHE A 94 -5.69 -5.54 10.90
N HIS A 95 -6.72 -6.09 10.26
CA HIS A 95 -6.79 -7.54 10.00
C HIS A 95 -5.65 -8.01 9.09
N GLY A 96 -5.35 -7.27 8.04
CA GLY A 96 -4.22 -7.58 7.15
C GLY A 96 -2.88 -7.52 7.87
N LEU A 97 -2.66 -6.52 8.73
CA LEU A 97 -1.47 -6.44 9.58
C LEU A 97 -1.37 -7.63 10.53
N SER A 98 -2.46 -8.03 11.16
CA SER A 98 -2.49 -9.21 12.04
C SER A 98 -2.06 -10.47 11.30
N ILE A 99 -2.53 -10.67 10.07
CA ILE A 99 -2.10 -11.78 9.20
C ILE A 99 -0.62 -11.64 8.85
N ALA A 100 -0.17 -10.44 8.45
CA ALA A 100 1.21 -10.20 8.08
C ALA A 100 2.18 -10.49 9.23
N PHE A 101 1.82 -10.15 10.46
CA PHE A 101 2.60 -10.48 11.65
C PHE A 101 2.57 -11.97 11.96
N ALA A 102 1.38 -12.59 11.98
CA ALA A 102 1.20 -14.00 12.30
C ALA A 102 1.91 -14.92 11.30
N THR A 103 1.99 -14.53 10.02
CA THR A 103 2.64 -15.30 8.95
C THR A 103 4.11 -14.96 8.75
N GLY A 104 4.65 -14.03 9.53
CA GLY A 104 6.07 -13.62 9.44
C GLY A 104 6.41 -12.86 8.16
N LEU A 105 5.47 -12.12 7.58
CA LEU A 105 5.72 -11.20 6.46
C LEU A 105 6.32 -9.89 6.97
N LEU A 106 5.74 -9.34 8.02
CA LEU A 106 6.13 -8.08 8.64
C LEU A 106 6.42 -8.27 10.12
N ARG A 107 7.21 -7.37 10.67
CA ARG A 107 7.36 -7.17 12.12
C ARG A 107 7.44 -5.68 12.44
N VAL A 108 7.21 -5.35 13.70
CA VAL A 108 7.45 -4.00 14.22
C VAL A 108 8.90 -3.94 14.73
N ASP A 109 9.65 -2.95 14.27
CA ASP A 109 10.96 -2.63 14.82
C ASP A 109 10.79 -1.74 16.04
N SER A 110 11.01 -2.30 17.23
CA SER A 110 10.90 -1.57 18.49
C SER A 110 12.02 -0.57 18.72
N ASP A 111 13.17 -0.79 18.09
CA ASP A 111 14.36 0.06 18.28
C ASP A 111 14.28 1.36 17.49
N HIS A 112 13.47 1.39 16.42
CA HIS A 112 13.29 2.54 15.53
C HIS A 112 11.83 3.04 15.52
N GLN A 113 11.35 3.57 16.64
CA GLN A 113 10.06 4.28 16.73
C GLN A 113 8.83 3.47 16.24
N ARG A 114 8.83 2.16 16.45
CA ARG A 114 7.73 1.27 16.02
C ARG A 114 7.44 1.32 14.51
N GLN A 115 8.49 1.27 13.72
CA GLN A 115 8.36 1.17 12.27
C GLN A 115 8.06 -0.27 11.83
N LEU A 116 7.35 -0.41 10.72
CA LEU A 116 7.13 -1.69 10.08
C LEU A 116 8.31 -2.03 9.19
N ILE A 117 8.87 -3.23 9.36
CA ILE A 117 9.92 -3.75 8.51
C ILE A 117 9.56 -5.13 7.96
N PRO A 118 10.03 -5.49 6.75
CA PRO A 118 9.77 -6.80 6.18
C PRO A 118 10.65 -7.85 6.85
N VAL A 119 10.09 -9.02 7.12
CA VAL A 119 10.84 -10.20 7.59
C VAL A 119 11.33 -11.03 6.42
N ARG A 120 10.48 -11.19 5.39
CA ARG A 120 10.83 -11.91 4.16
C ARG A 120 11.17 -10.92 3.06
N LYS A 121 12.20 -11.25 2.28
CA LYS A 121 12.67 -10.42 1.15
C LYS A 121 11.87 -10.64 -0.11
N THR A 122 11.44 -11.86 -0.35
CA THR A 122 10.67 -12.25 -1.54
C THR A 122 9.64 -13.31 -1.17
N ARG A 123 8.52 -13.27 -1.84
CA ARG A 123 7.52 -14.31 -1.77
C ARG A 123 7.03 -14.65 -3.17
N PRO A 124 7.26 -15.88 -3.66
CA PRO A 124 6.66 -16.32 -4.90
C PRO A 124 5.15 -16.47 -4.68
N ILE A 125 4.36 -15.76 -5.46
CA ILE A 125 2.91 -15.90 -5.50
C ILE A 125 2.59 -16.79 -6.69
N ALA A 126 2.12 -18.00 -6.41
CA ALA A 126 1.64 -18.91 -7.44
C ALA A 126 0.21 -18.51 -7.86
N HIS A 127 -0.09 -18.61 -9.16
CA HIS A 127 -1.44 -18.43 -9.73
C HIS A 127 -2.07 -17.04 -9.46
N VAL A 128 -1.40 -15.98 -9.88
CA VAL A 128 -1.87 -14.60 -9.70
C VAL A 128 -2.69 -14.17 -10.92
N THR A 129 -3.90 -13.67 -10.69
CA THR A 129 -4.71 -13.03 -11.73
C THR A 129 -4.09 -11.69 -12.16
N GLU A 130 -4.45 -11.17 -13.33
CA GLU A 130 -4.00 -9.86 -13.80
C GLU A 130 -4.42 -8.73 -12.83
N GLU A 131 -5.59 -8.88 -12.22
CA GLU A 131 -6.06 -7.95 -11.19
C GLU A 131 -5.11 -7.88 -9.99
N VAL A 132 -4.73 -9.04 -9.46
CA VAL A 132 -3.80 -9.12 -8.32
C VAL A 132 -2.42 -8.58 -8.70
N LYS A 133 -1.94 -8.85 -9.91
CA LYS A 133 -0.68 -8.26 -10.42
C LYS A 133 -0.74 -6.74 -10.43
N THR A 134 -1.84 -6.17 -10.90
CA THR A 134 -2.06 -4.71 -10.92
C THR A 134 -2.05 -4.14 -9.51
N ILE A 135 -2.76 -4.76 -8.58
CA ILE A 135 -2.81 -4.36 -7.17
C ILE A 135 -1.42 -4.39 -6.54
N LEU A 136 -0.66 -5.47 -6.74
CA LEU A 136 0.69 -5.60 -6.18
C LEU A 136 1.68 -4.63 -6.84
N ALA A 137 1.55 -4.37 -8.14
CA ALA A 137 2.35 -3.35 -8.81
C ALA A 137 2.05 -1.95 -8.26
N ALA A 138 0.77 -1.64 -8.02
CA ALA A 138 0.38 -0.39 -7.36
C ALA A 138 0.95 -0.29 -5.94
N ALA A 139 0.94 -1.38 -5.16
CA ALA A 139 1.53 -1.42 -3.83
C ALA A 139 3.03 -1.09 -3.84
N LYS A 140 3.78 -1.56 -4.84
CA LYS A 140 5.18 -1.15 -5.04
C LYS A 140 5.33 0.35 -5.24
N ARG A 141 4.47 0.97 -6.05
CA ARG A 141 4.51 2.43 -6.29
C ARG A 141 4.20 3.22 -5.03
N VAL A 142 3.23 2.75 -4.24
CA VAL A 142 2.95 3.32 -2.92
C VAL A 142 4.18 3.18 -2.01
N GLY A 143 4.82 2.03 -1.98
CA GLY A 143 6.04 1.78 -1.21
C GLY A 143 7.16 2.77 -1.54
N HIS A 144 7.42 3.04 -2.82
CA HIS A 144 8.37 4.06 -3.23
C HIS A 144 8.01 5.44 -2.68
N ALA A 145 6.74 5.83 -2.75
CA ALA A 145 6.27 7.10 -2.20
C ALA A 145 6.45 7.19 -0.67
N LEU A 146 6.20 6.08 0.05
CA LEU A 146 6.44 6.00 1.49
C LEU A 146 7.92 6.14 1.87
N ALA A 147 8.83 5.78 0.97
CA ALA A 147 10.27 5.97 1.15
C ALA A 147 10.72 7.41 0.93
N GLU A 148 10.11 8.10 -0.02
CA GLU A 148 10.51 9.43 -0.48
C GLU A 148 9.89 10.57 0.33
N MET A 149 8.72 10.33 0.95
CA MET A 149 7.94 11.36 1.64
C MET A 149 7.88 11.14 3.14
N SER A 150 7.99 12.25 3.89
CA SER A 150 7.62 12.25 5.30
C SER A 150 6.10 12.11 5.47
N THR A 151 5.66 11.76 6.68
CA THR A 151 4.23 11.69 7.03
C THR A 151 3.49 12.98 6.69
N VAL A 152 4.10 14.13 6.98
CA VAL A 152 3.52 15.46 6.70
C VAL A 152 3.40 15.70 5.20
N GLN A 153 4.45 15.41 4.43
CA GLN A 153 4.42 15.56 2.98
C GLN A 153 3.35 14.68 2.35
N LEU A 154 3.25 13.43 2.79
CA LEU A 154 2.24 12.51 2.29
C LEU A 154 0.82 12.99 2.61
N ALA A 155 0.58 13.47 3.85
CA ALA A 155 -0.70 14.02 4.26
C ALA A 155 -1.12 15.22 3.37
N ILE A 156 -0.17 16.10 3.05
CA ILE A 156 -0.41 17.27 2.20
C ILE A 156 -0.72 16.84 0.76
N HIS A 157 0.11 15.98 0.18
CA HIS A 157 -0.06 15.54 -1.21
C HIS A 157 -1.33 14.73 -1.44
N LEU A 158 -1.72 13.92 -0.47
CA LEU A 158 -2.92 13.09 -0.55
C LEU A 158 -4.18 13.79 0.01
N ASN A 159 -4.02 14.96 0.62
CA ASN A 159 -5.09 15.68 1.31
C ASN A 159 -5.82 14.80 2.35
N ILE A 160 -5.04 14.15 3.20
CA ILE A 160 -5.52 13.24 4.25
C ILE A 160 -5.01 13.62 5.63
N ARG A 161 -5.62 13.02 6.66
CA ARG A 161 -5.20 13.09 8.06
C ARG A 161 -4.93 11.66 8.56
N PHE A 162 -3.83 11.51 9.29
CA PHE A 162 -3.47 10.27 9.98
C PHE A 162 -3.95 10.28 11.42
#